data_4ff9f675b4392bb7726ec5ad55b61165
#
_entry.id   4ff9f675b4392bb7726ec5ad55b61165
#
_cell.length_a   1.000
_cell.length_b   1.000
_cell.length_c   1.000
_cell.angle_alpha   90.00
_cell.angle_beta   90.00
_cell.angle_gamma   90.00
#
_symmetry.space_group_name_H-M   'P 1'
#
loop_
_entity.id
_entity.type
_entity.pdbx_description
1 polymer ?
#
loop_
_entity_poly.entity_id
_entity_poly.type
_entity_poly.pdbx_seq_one_letter_code
_entity_poly.pdbx_strand_id
1 'polypeptide(L)'
;GEGAEVGINKIIEGLNEVLTKDQKTTVALETMAGKGTEIGRSFEEIAKIIDGVKLKDKLSVCFDTCHVHDAGYDIVNDFEGVIEQFDKIVGIDRISVIHLNDSKNVCGAHKDRHENIGFGYIGFEVLNKIAHFEKFSHLPKILETPYVALSDDKKAKKVPPYKFEIEMLRAGKFDEDVM
;
A
#
# COMPACT_ATOMS: atom_id res chain seq x y z
N GLY A 1 -0.90 -22.34 8.50
CA GLY A 1 -2.29 -21.87 8.34
C GLY A 1 -3.13 -22.88 7.58
N GLU A 2 -4.42 -22.63 7.51
CA GLU A 2 -5.39 -23.53 6.83
C GLU A 2 -5.36 -23.39 5.29
N GLY A 3 -4.47 -22.52 4.76
CA GLY A 3 -4.32 -22.25 3.34
C GLY A 3 -5.01 -20.96 2.87
N ALA A 4 -4.59 -20.44 1.72
CA ALA A 4 -5.08 -19.17 1.20
C ALA A 4 -6.58 -19.19 0.88
N GLU A 5 -7.11 -20.25 0.29
CA GLU A 5 -8.54 -20.37 -0.03
C GLU A 5 -9.42 -20.27 1.21
N VAL A 6 -9.02 -20.91 2.32
CA VAL A 6 -9.77 -20.83 3.59
C VAL A 6 -9.72 -19.40 4.14
N GLY A 7 -8.56 -18.73 4.07
CA GLY A 7 -8.42 -17.35 4.49
C GLY A 7 -9.29 -16.38 3.67
N ILE A 8 -9.28 -16.53 2.35
CA ILE A 8 -10.13 -15.75 1.43
C ILE A 8 -11.60 -15.94 1.78
N ASN A 9 -12.06 -17.17 1.96
CA ASN A 9 -13.46 -17.45 2.28
C ASN A 9 -13.87 -16.82 3.63
N LYS A 10 -13.01 -16.89 4.66
CA LYS A 10 -13.28 -16.24 5.96
C LYS A 10 -13.41 -14.72 5.82
N ILE A 11 -12.58 -14.08 4.98
CA ILE A 11 -12.67 -12.64 4.69
C ILE A 11 -14.00 -12.33 3.99
N ILE A 12 -14.37 -13.10 2.96
CA ILE A 12 -15.62 -12.94 2.23
C ILE A 12 -16.84 -13.09 3.17
N GLU A 13 -16.84 -14.11 4.02
CA GLU A 13 -17.91 -14.34 5.01
C GLU A 13 -18.02 -13.15 5.97
N GLY A 14 -16.91 -12.70 6.56
CA GLY A 14 -16.89 -11.53 7.46
C GLY A 14 -17.37 -10.25 6.79
N LEU A 15 -16.93 -9.97 5.56
CA LEU A 15 -17.38 -8.81 4.81
C LEU A 15 -18.88 -8.89 4.46
N ASN A 16 -19.37 -10.07 4.08
CA ASN A 16 -20.81 -10.29 3.83
C ASN A 16 -21.68 -10.14 5.08
N GLU A 17 -21.11 -10.34 6.28
CA GLU A 17 -21.80 -10.16 7.55
C GLU A 17 -21.86 -8.68 7.96
N VAL A 18 -20.78 -7.94 7.76
CA VAL A 18 -20.67 -6.57 8.30
C VAL A 18 -21.12 -5.48 7.33
N LEU A 19 -21.03 -5.70 6.01
CA LEU A 19 -21.41 -4.70 5.02
C LEU A 19 -22.92 -4.52 4.93
N THR A 20 -23.38 -3.28 4.86
CA THR A 20 -24.80 -2.94 4.73
C THR A 20 -25.08 -2.12 3.47
N LYS A 21 -26.29 -2.22 2.92
CA LYS A 21 -26.67 -1.48 1.69
C LYS A 21 -26.69 0.03 1.87
N ASP A 22 -27.05 0.47 3.06
CA ASP A 22 -27.23 1.89 3.40
C ASP A 22 -25.96 2.56 3.92
N GLN A 23 -24.89 1.79 4.19
CA GLN A 23 -23.59 2.40 4.54
C GLN A 23 -23.08 3.32 3.45
N LYS A 24 -22.55 4.46 3.86
CA LYS A 24 -21.97 5.47 2.97
C LYS A 24 -20.45 5.32 2.82
N THR A 25 -19.82 4.70 3.81
CA THR A 25 -18.37 4.48 3.83
C THR A 25 -18.02 3.27 2.99
N THR A 26 -17.03 3.41 2.13
CA THR A 26 -16.42 2.31 1.38
C THR A 26 -15.34 1.64 2.24
N VAL A 27 -15.25 0.33 2.18
CA VAL A 27 -14.17 -0.43 2.82
C VAL A 27 -13.09 -0.68 1.77
N ALA A 28 -11.89 -0.17 2.01
CA ALA A 28 -10.75 -0.39 1.12
C ALA A 28 -9.98 -1.65 1.57
N LEU A 29 -9.91 -2.64 0.70
CA LEU A 29 -9.06 -3.82 0.90
C LEU A 29 -7.63 -3.41 0.61
N GLU A 30 -6.74 -3.65 1.55
CA GLU A 30 -5.34 -3.31 1.37
C GLU A 30 -4.58 -4.42 0.66
N THR A 31 -3.69 -4.03 -0.28
CA THR A 31 -2.69 -4.95 -0.84
C THR A 31 -1.68 -5.29 0.25
N MET A 32 -1.40 -6.58 0.45
CA MET A 32 -0.57 -7.06 1.54
C MET A 32 0.79 -7.56 1.07
N ALA A 33 1.80 -7.44 1.93
CA ALA A 33 3.17 -7.88 1.65
C ALA A 33 3.35 -9.41 1.55
N GLY A 34 2.39 -10.18 2.05
CA GLY A 34 2.47 -11.63 2.08
C GLY A 34 3.33 -12.17 3.22
N LYS A 35 3.43 -11.44 4.32
CA LYS A 35 4.16 -11.87 5.51
C LYS A 35 3.45 -13.05 6.18
N GLY A 36 4.14 -14.17 6.30
CA GLY A 36 3.58 -15.38 6.90
C GLY A 36 2.40 -15.94 6.11
N THR A 37 1.19 -15.84 6.64
CA THR A 37 -0.04 -16.36 6.03
C THR A 37 -1.05 -15.26 5.68
N GLU A 38 -0.60 -14.04 5.50
CA GLU A 38 -1.44 -12.91 5.09
C GLU A 38 -2.11 -13.20 3.74
N ILE A 39 -3.38 -12.78 3.64
CA ILE A 39 -4.19 -12.83 2.42
C ILE A 39 -4.25 -11.43 1.80
N GLY A 40 -4.31 -11.33 0.47
CA GLY A 40 -4.29 -10.06 -0.26
C GLY A 40 -2.91 -9.70 -0.81
N ARG A 41 -1.97 -10.64 -0.78
CA ARG A 41 -0.61 -10.45 -1.31
C ARG A 41 -0.53 -10.48 -2.83
N SER A 42 -1.52 -11.04 -3.50
CA SER A 42 -1.59 -10.99 -4.96
C SER A 42 -2.88 -10.30 -5.42
N PHE A 43 -2.84 -9.72 -6.60
CA PHE A 43 -3.99 -9.06 -7.18
C PHE A 43 -5.14 -10.03 -7.42
N GLU A 44 -4.83 -11.31 -7.71
CA GLU A 44 -5.82 -12.39 -7.84
C GLU A 44 -6.53 -12.69 -6.53
N GLU A 45 -5.83 -12.64 -5.38
CA GLU A 45 -6.47 -12.80 -4.06
C GLU A 45 -7.42 -11.65 -3.77
N ILE A 46 -7.02 -10.40 -4.06
CA ILE A 46 -7.89 -9.21 -3.93
C ILE A 46 -9.12 -9.34 -4.83
N ALA A 47 -8.94 -9.72 -6.10
CA ALA A 47 -10.05 -9.91 -7.05
C ALA A 47 -11.03 -10.99 -6.55
N LYS A 48 -10.52 -12.12 -6.07
CA LYS A 48 -11.35 -13.21 -5.52
C LYS A 48 -12.19 -12.75 -4.31
N ILE A 49 -11.60 -11.95 -3.40
CA ILE A 49 -12.33 -11.41 -2.26
C ILE A 49 -13.46 -10.50 -2.74
N ILE A 50 -13.15 -9.57 -3.66
CA ILE A 50 -14.16 -8.64 -4.21
C ILE A 50 -15.29 -9.41 -4.89
N ASP A 51 -14.97 -10.40 -5.70
CA ASP A 51 -15.98 -11.19 -6.44
C ASP A 51 -16.87 -12.05 -5.55
N GLY A 52 -16.35 -12.52 -4.41
CA GLY A 52 -17.10 -13.29 -3.44
C GLY A 52 -18.03 -12.47 -2.54
N VAL A 53 -17.86 -11.14 -2.48
CA VAL A 53 -18.66 -10.27 -1.63
C VAL A 53 -19.93 -9.80 -2.36
N LYS A 54 -21.09 -9.94 -1.71
CA LYS A 54 -22.41 -9.57 -2.28
C LYS A 54 -22.54 -8.07 -2.55
N LEU A 55 -22.02 -7.23 -1.65
CA LEU A 55 -22.05 -5.77 -1.73
C LEU A 55 -20.67 -5.24 -2.20
N LYS A 56 -20.19 -5.78 -3.32
CA LYS A 56 -18.89 -5.42 -3.87
C LYS A 56 -18.77 -3.95 -4.36
N ASP A 57 -19.89 -3.26 -4.50
CA ASP A 57 -19.95 -1.81 -4.71
C ASP A 57 -19.54 -1.02 -3.46
N LYS A 58 -19.53 -1.64 -2.28
CA LYS A 58 -19.05 -1.08 -1.01
C LYS A 58 -17.56 -1.35 -0.76
N LEU A 59 -16.89 -2.01 -1.70
CA LEU A 59 -15.47 -2.30 -1.62
C LEU A 59 -14.68 -1.47 -2.61
N SER A 60 -13.50 -1.07 -2.18
CA SER A 60 -12.43 -0.47 -2.98
C SER A 60 -11.10 -1.12 -2.61
N VAL A 61 -10.00 -0.60 -3.12
CA VAL A 61 -8.65 -1.07 -2.80
C VAL A 61 -7.81 0.07 -2.24
N CYS A 62 -7.06 -0.21 -1.19
CA CYS A 62 -5.91 0.56 -0.74
C CYS A 62 -4.66 -0.04 -1.38
N PHE A 63 -4.00 0.72 -2.23
CA PHE A 63 -2.76 0.29 -2.88
C PHE A 63 -1.57 0.78 -2.05
N ASP A 64 -0.91 -0.13 -1.31
CA ASP A 64 0.29 0.19 -0.54
C ASP A 64 1.55 -0.13 -1.35
N THR A 65 2.41 0.87 -1.53
CA THR A 65 3.63 0.73 -2.35
C THR A 65 4.66 -0.19 -1.72
N CYS A 66 4.82 -0.15 -0.39
CA CYS A 66 5.71 -1.06 0.34
C CYS A 66 5.22 -2.50 0.23
N HIS A 67 3.93 -2.74 0.44
CA HIS A 67 3.35 -4.08 0.42
C HIS A 67 3.41 -4.71 -0.97
N VAL A 68 3.07 -3.95 -2.02
CA VAL A 68 3.15 -4.42 -3.41
C VAL A 68 4.60 -4.77 -3.78
N HIS A 69 5.56 -3.91 -3.40
CA HIS A 69 6.99 -4.18 -3.58
C HIS A 69 7.44 -5.44 -2.82
N ASP A 70 7.11 -5.52 -1.53
CA ASP A 70 7.47 -6.67 -0.68
C ASP A 70 6.78 -7.97 -1.13
N ALA A 71 5.60 -7.90 -1.76
CA ALA A 71 4.91 -9.05 -2.35
C ALA A 71 5.57 -9.58 -3.64
N GLY A 72 6.46 -8.79 -4.26
CA GLY A 72 7.24 -9.20 -5.43
C GLY A 72 6.87 -8.52 -6.74
N TYR A 73 6.01 -7.50 -6.69
CA TYR A 73 5.73 -6.66 -7.87
C TYR A 73 6.81 -5.59 -8.00
N ASP A 74 7.54 -5.60 -9.11
CA ASP A 74 8.68 -4.70 -9.32
C ASP A 74 8.25 -3.28 -9.72
N ILE A 75 7.71 -2.55 -8.77
CA ILE A 75 7.31 -1.14 -8.97
C ILE A 75 8.51 -0.20 -9.16
N VAL A 76 9.73 -0.66 -8.87
CA VAL A 76 10.95 0.13 -9.04
C VAL A 76 11.34 0.22 -10.51
N ASN A 77 11.35 -0.90 -11.20
CA ASN A 77 11.80 -0.96 -12.59
C ASN A 77 10.64 -0.95 -13.59
N ASP A 78 9.43 -1.40 -13.20
CA ASP A 78 8.27 -1.53 -14.08
C ASP A 78 6.95 -1.14 -13.40
N PHE A 79 6.86 0.05 -12.84
CA PHE A 79 5.65 0.54 -12.18
C PHE A 79 4.42 0.50 -13.11
N GLU A 80 4.58 0.92 -14.35
CA GLU A 80 3.46 0.99 -15.31
C GLU A 80 2.96 -0.40 -15.67
N GLY A 81 3.85 -1.38 -15.88
CA GLY A 81 3.47 -2.77 -16.11
C GLY A 81 2.76 -3.40 -14.89
N VAL A 82 3.19 -3.05 -13.67
CA VAL A 82 2.49 -3.49 -12.45
C VAL A 82 1.08 -2.90 -12.39
N ILE A 83 0.90 -1.62 -12.74
CA ILE A 83 -0.42 -0.98 -12.76
C ILE A 83 -1.29 -1.57 -13.88
N GLU A 84 -0.74 -1.89 -15.05
CA GLU A 84 -1.47 -2.57 -16.12
C GLU A 84 -1.92 -3.98 -15.69
N GLN A 85 -1.07 -4.72 -14.97
CA GLN A 85 -1.45 -6.00 -14.39
C GLN A 85 -2.57 -5.85 -13.36
N PHE A 86 -2.48 -4.86 -12.47
CA PHE A 86 -3.52 -4.56 -11.50
C PHE A 86 -4.85 -4.22 -12.19
N ASP A 87 -4.81 -3.35 -13.19
CA ASP A 87 -5.99 -2.93 -13.95
C ASP A 87 -6.70 -4.11 -14.62
N LYS A 88 -5.94 -5.01 -15.22
CA LYS A 88 -6.46 -6.21 -15.88
C LYS A 88 -7.13 -7.19 -14.92
N ILE A 89 -6.63 -7.32 -13.69
CA ILE A 89 -7.06 -8.33 -12.71
C ILE A 89 -8.15 -7.79 -11.79
N VAL A 90 -7.99 -6.57 -11.30
CA VAL A 90 -8.84 -5.95 -10.27
C VAL A 90 -9.65 -4.78 -10.82
N GLY A 91 -9.02 -3.98 -11.71
CA GLY A 91 -9.54 -2.71 -12.22
C GLY A 91 -8.93 -1.52 -11.47
N ILE A 92 -8.29 -0.61 -12.21
CA ILE A 92 -7.62 0.57 -11.62
C ILE A 92 -8.61 1.49 -10.89
N ASP A 93 -9.84 1.58 -11.38
CA ASP A 93 -10.92 2.39 -10.78
C ASP A 93 -11.34 1.90 -9.37
N ARG A 94 -10.92 0.70 -9.00
CA ARG A 94 -11.11 0.17 -7.64
C ARG A 94 -10.18 0.80 -6.62
N ILE A 95 -9.06 1.40 -7.02
CA ILE A 95 -8.15 2.05 -6.09
C ILE A 95 -8.80 3.35 -5.61
N SER A 96 -8.97 3.49 -4.30
CA SER A 96 -9.55 4.69 -3.68
C SER A 96 -8.56 5.45 -2.80
N VAL A 97 -7.45 4.84 -2.45
CA VAL A 97 -6.40 5.40 -1.61
C VAL A 97 -5.06 4.75 -1.93
N ILE A 98 -4.00 5.52 -1.84
CA ILE A 98 -2.63 5.04 -1.94
C ILE A 98 -1.98 5.18 -0.56
N HIS A 99 -1.47 4.08 -0.01
CA HIS A 99 -0.48 4.15 1.04
C HIS A 99 0.89 4.29 0.38
N LEU A 100 1.50 5.46 0.53
CA LEU A 100 2.75 5.81 -0.14
C LEU A 100 3.89 5.64 0.85
N ASN A 101 4.45 4.45 0.91
CA ASN A 101 5.47 4.04 1.86
C ASN A 101 6.71 3.50 1.13
N ASP A 102 7.90 3.81 1.62
CA ASP A 102 9.12 3.13 1.18
C ASP A 102 9.27 1.80 1.92
N SER A 103 10.12 0.90 1.43
CA SER A 103 10.37 -0.40 2.05
C SER A 103 11.81 -0.55 2.52
N LYS A 104 11.99 -1.11 3.73
CA LYS A 104 13.30 -1.54 4.25
C LYS A 104 13.88 -2.75 3.54
N ASN A 105 13.15 -3.36 2.63
CA ASN A 105 13.49 -4.66 2.06
C ASN A 105 13.58 -4.61 0.54
N VAL A 106 14.31 -5.57 -0.01
CA VAL A 106 14.31 -5.82 -1.45
C VAL A 106 12.96 -6.34 -1.92
N CYS A 107 12.66 -6.16 -3.20
CA CYS A 107 11.45 -6.67 -3.82
C CYS A 107 11.27 -8.17 -3.57
N GLY A 108 10.06 -8.58 -3.20
CA GLY A 108 9.72 -9.97 -2.92
C GLY A 108 10.17 -10.50 -1.55
N ALA A 109 10.53 -9.64 -0.62
CA ALA A 109 11.01 -10.07 0.71
C ALA A 109 9.91 -10.58 1.65
N HIS A 110 8.66 -10.27 1.40
CA HIS A 110 7.49 -10.64 2.23
C HIS A 110 7.63 -10.25 3.70
N LYS A 111 8.05 -9.00 3.98
CA LYS A 111 8.41 -8.57 5.35
C LYS A 111 7.47 -7.53 5.95
N ASP A 112 6.89 -6.67 5.15
CA ASP A 112 6.08 -5.55 5.64
C ASP A 112 6.85 -4.73 6.68
N ARG A 113 7.79 -3.92 6.22
CA ARG A 113 8.59 -3.00 7.03
C ARG A 113 8.78 -1.70 6.28
N HIS A 114 7.97 -0.71 6.65
CA HIS A 114 8.05 0.63 6.08
C HIS A 114 9.38 1.30 6.43
N GLU A 115 9.89 2.06 5.47
CA GLU A 115 11.00 3.00 5.65
C GLU A 115 10.51 4.41 5.36
N ASN A 116 11.27 5.41 5.80
CA ASN A 116 11.01 6.80 5.46
C ASN A 116 11.22 7.05 3.97
N ILE A 117 10.48 8.00 3.42
CA ILE A 117 10.44 8.27 1.97
C ILE A 117 11.83 8.58 1.42
N GLY A 118 12.31 7.75 0.52
CA GLY A 118 13.60 7.89 -0.14
C GLY A 118 14.78 7.21 0.56
N PHE A 119 14.55 6.64 1.75
CA PHE A 119 15.58 5.95 2.52
C PHE A 119 15.52 4.42 2.41
N GLY A 120 14.55 3.90 1.66
CA GLY A 120 14.35 2.47 1.45
C GLY A 120 14.75 1.98 0.06
N TYR A 121 14.31 0.76 -0.25
CA TYR A 121 14.64 0.07 -1.51
C TYR A 121 13.76 0.48 -2.70
N ILE A 122 12.62 1.14 -2.45
CA ILE A 122 11.81 1.72 -3.53
C ILE A 122 12.44 3.05 -3.98
N GLY A 123 12.82 3.89 -3.02
CA GLY A 123 13.53 5.14 -3.23
C GLY A 123 12.64 6.32 -3.63
N PHE A 124 13.17 7.53 -3.43
CA PHE A 124 12.43 8.77 -3.61
C PHE A 124 11.88 8.96 -5.02
N GLU A 125 12.70 8.73 -6.05
CA GLU A 125 12.31 8.99 -7.44
C GLU A 125 11.08 8.20 -7.87
N VAL A 126 11.02 6.92 -7.49
CA VAL A 126 9.90 6.04 -7.80
C VAL A 126 8.65 6.48 -7.02
N LEU A 127 8.79 6.72 -5.72
CA LEU A 127 7.67 7.16 -4.88
C LEU A 127 7.14 8.53 -5.32
N ASN A 128 8.02 9.44 -5.73
CA ASN A 128 7.62 10.73 -6.28
C ASN A 128 6.89 10.59 -7.62
N LYS A 129 7.35 9.70 -8.51
CA LYS A 129 6.63 9.34 -9.74
C LYS A 129 5.22 8.81 -9.43
N ILE A 130 5.09 7.91 -8.45
CA ILE A 130 3.80 7.36 -8.04
C ILE A 130 2.89 8.45 -7.44
N ALA A 131 3.44 9.32 -6.58
CA ALA A 131 2.69 10.42 -5.96
C ALA A 131 2.06 11.36 -7.00
N HIS A 132 2.74 11.58 -8.13
CA HIS A 132 2.32 12.46 -9.22
C HIS A 132 1.76 11.72 -10.44
N PHE A 133 1.53 10.41 -10.34
CA PHE A 133 0.96 9.63 -11.44
C PHE A 133 -0.43 10.15 -11.80
N GLU A 134 -0.65 10.50 -13.06
CA GLU A 134 -1.86 11.19 -13.52
C GLU A 134 -3.13 10.44 -13.13
N LYS A 135 -3.16 9.12 -13.33
CA LYS A 135 -4.32 8.29 -12.97
C LYS A 135 -4.62 8.29 -11.46
N PHE A 136 -3.66 8.65 -10.62
CA PHE A 136 -3.81 8.73 -9.16
C PHE A 136 -3.95 10.16 -8.64
N SER A 137 -4.01 11.17 -9.52
CA SER A 137 -4.03 12.59 -9.13
C SER A 137 -5.18 12.95 -8.18
N HIS A 138 -6.33 12.32 -8.36
CA HIS A 138 -7.54 12.52 -7.55
C HIS A 138 -7.59 11.70 -6.26
N LEU A 139 -6.67 10.73 -6.07
CA LEU A 139 -6.67 9.84 -4.92
C LEU A 139 -5.92 10.45 -3.74
N PRO A 140 -6.37 10.27 -2.50
CA PRO A 140 -5.59 10.59 -1.31
C PRO A 140 -4.34 9.70 -1.23
N LYS A 141 -3.22 10.29 -0.78
CA LYS A 141 -1.99 9.58 -0.45
C LYS A 141 -1.76 9.68 1.05
N ILE A 142 -1.53 8.57 1.70
CA ILE A 142 -1.32 8.47 3.15
C ILE A 142 0.08 7.90 3.38
N LEU A 143 0.79 8.46 4.35
CA LEU A 143 2.10 7.99 4.78
C LEU A 143 1.97 7.26 6.11
N GLU A 144 2.59 6.09 6.21
CA GLU A 144 2.68 5.30 7.43
C GLU A 144 4.15 5.03 7.80
N THR A 145 5.00 5.96 7.41
CA THR A 145 6.44 5.91 7.61
C THR A 145 6.82 5.96 9.09
N PRO A 146 7.92 5.34 9.50
CA PRO A 146 8.30 5.28 10.91
C PRO A 146 8.68 6.65 11.47
N TYR A 147 8.44 6.82 12.77
CA TYR A 147 8.89 8.01 13.49
C TYR A 147 10.42 8.04 13.58
N VAL A 148 11.00 9.23 13.41
CA VAL A 148 12.45 9.48 13.50
C VAL A 148 12.85 9.98 14.87
N ALA A 149 14.04 9.56 15.30
CA ALA A 149 14.62 10.00 16.58
C ALA A 149 15.32 11.36 16.39
N LEU A 150 15.15 12.27 17.38
CA LEU A 150 15.76 13.60 17.32
C LEU A 150 17.28 13.60 17.66
N SER A 151 17.84 12.47 18.04
CA SER A 151 19.27 12.29 18.28
C SER A 151 19.63 10.80 18.32
N ASP A 152 20.92 10.48 18.33
CA ASP A 152 21.45 9.12 18.40
C ASP A 152 21.26 8.43 19.76
N ASP A 153 20.73 9.13 20.77
CA ASP A 153 20.42 8.52 22.06
C ASP A 153 19.26 7.52 21.90
N LYS A 154 19.46 6.29 22.38
CA LYS A 154 18.43 5.23 22.38
C LYS A 154 17.12 5.63 23.08
N LYS A 155 17.15 6.63 23.96
CA LYS A 155 16.00 7.21 24.67
C LYS A 155 15.51 8.50 24.04
N ALA A 156 16.05 8.91 22.87
CA ALA A 156 15.64 10.12 22.21
C ALA A 156 14.14 10.11 21.91
N LYS A 157 13.53 11.27 22.03
CA LYS A 157 12.15 11.49 21.62
C LYS A 157 12.03 11.23 20.12
N LYS A 158 11.02 10.45 19.74
CA LYS A 158 10.67 10.22 18.33
C LYS A 158 9.54 11.17 17.90
N VAL A 159 9.63 11.65 16.70
CA VAL A 159 8.65 12.56 16.10
C VAL A 159 8.20 12.04 14.73
N PRO A 160 6.95 12.35 14.31
CA PRO A 160 6.48 11.98 12.98
C PRO A 160 7.19 12.83 11.91
N PRO A 161 7.73 12.22 10.84
CA PRO A 161 8.43 12.95 9.77
C PRO A 161 7.48 13.49 8.70
N TYR A 162 6.19 13.16 8.74
CA TYR A 162 5.20 13.32 7.66
C TYR A 162 5.21 14.70 7.01
N LYS A 163 5.36 15.78 7.78
CA LYS A 163 5.40 17.13 7.21
C LYS A 163 6.53 17.28 6.20
N PHE A 164 7.72 16.85 6.57
CA PHE A 164 8.92 16.96 5.73
C PHE A 164 8.82 16.04 4.51
N GLU A 165 8.38 14.81 4.70
CA GLU A 165 8.19 13.85 3.61
C GLU A 165 7.17 14.36 2.59
N ILE A 166 6.05 14.94 3.04
CA ILE A 166 5.05 15.55 2.16
C ILE A 166 5.62 16.76 1.42
N GLU A 167 6.42 17.60 2.09
CA GLU A 167 7.07 18.76 1.47
C GLU A 167 8.08 18.33 0.40
N MET A 168 8.90 17.31 0.65
CA MET A 168 9.82 16.71 -0.34
C MET A 168 9.08 16.19 -1.56
N LEU A 169 8.02 15.39 -1.35
CA LEU A 169 7.20 14.84 -2.43
C LEU A 169 6.53 15.94 -3.26
N ARG A 170 5.97 16.98 -2.63
CA ARG A 170 5.36 18.12 -3.32
C ARG A 170 6.37 18.95 -4.12
N ALA A 171 7.57 19.09 -3.59
CA ALA A 171 8.65 19.81 -4.26
C ALA A 171 9.32 18.99 -5.38
N GLY A 172 9.10 17.68 -5.40
CA GLY A 172 9.81 16.76 -6.29
C GLY A 172 11.32 16.73 -6.04
N LYS A 173 11.73 16.98 -4.80
CA LYS A 173 13.15 17.10 -4.44
C LYS A 173 13.43 16.33 -3.16
N PHE A 174 14.33 15.36 -3.25
CA PHE A 174 14.83 14.61 -2.10
C PHE A 174 15.83 15.46 -1.30
N ASP A 175 15.74 15.38 0.01
CA ASP A 175 16.64 16.00 0.96
C ASP A 175 17.01 14.97 2.03
N GLU A 176 18.23 14.47 1.98
CA GLU A 176 18.72 13.44 2.90
C GLU A 176 19.01 13.96 4.32
N ASP A 177 19.16 15.28 4.46
CA ASP A 177 19.49 15.94 5.72
C ASP A 177 18.25 16.26 6.57
N VAL A 178 17.04 15.94 6.08
CA VAL A 178 15.76 16.27 6.75
C VAL A 178 15.43 15.30 7.89
N MET A 179 16.06 14.12 7.97
CA MET A 179 15.75 13.04 8.91
C MET A 179 16.76 12.92 10.06
#